data_87728c064dcffab0e06422005f56653f
#
_entry.id   87728c064dcffab0e06422005f56653f
#
_cell.length_a   1.000
_cell.length_b   1.000
_cell.length_c   1.000
_cell.angle_alpha   90.00
_cell.angle_beta   90.00
_cell.angle_gamma   90.00
#
_symmetry.space_group_name_H-M   'P 1'
#
loop_
_entity.id
_entity.type
_entity.pdbx_description
1 polymer ?
#
loop_
_entity_poly.entity_id
_entity_poly.type
_entity_poly.pdbx_seq_one_letter_code
_entity_poly.pdbx_strand_id
1 'polypeptide(L)'
;MATIGLSKPYYAIYNENGGNPTYAEGSLIGKATEMTLELEGADANVLYADNGPAESDNQFAGGTLTISTDDLLPDPMLAILGLKAEEMDLDGAATTAPKWIVYDDDQAIPYVGFGGVIKAKQSGATRWIAVVLTKVQFANPGISAVTQGDTIEWQTKELTATVMRDDSTKHTWQMQSTPMKTEADAEAAIKKALGIADNIPTLGVLTVSSAEGTETGETRITVTPPKSGSNHYVYKTGATVDLPAGYGADVSSGWT
;
A
#
# COMPACT_ATOMS: atom_id res chain seq x y z
N MET A 1 0.02 -26.28 -0.20
CA MET A 1 -0.23 -25.10 0.65
C MET A 1 -1.60 -24.58 0.32
N ALA A 2 -2.47 -24.36 1.31
CA ALA A 2 -3.83 -23.86 1.10
C ALA A 2 -3.91 -22.39 1.50
N THR A 3 -4.48 -21.57 0.65
CA THR A 3 -4.76 -20.14 0.93
C THR A 3 -5.94 -20.05 1.90
N ILE A 4 -5.83 -19.20 2.90
CA ILE A 4 -6.84 -19.03 3.96
C ILE A 4 -7.20 -17.56 4.23
N GLY A 5 -6.59 -16.61 3.53
CA GLY A 5 -6.90 -15.20 3.69
C GLY A 5 -6.08 -14.31 2.77
N LEU A 6 -6.55 -13.07 2.68
CA LEU A 6 -5.98 -11.98 1.90
C LEU A 6 -5.98 -10.72 2.77
N SER A 7 -4.96 -9.89 2.65
CA SER A 7 -4.88 -8.61 3.35
C SER A 7 -3.93 -7.64 2.65
N LYS A 8 -3.96 -6.39 3.09
CA LYS A 8 -2.96 -5.37 2.74
C LYS A 8 -2.82 -5.11 1.24
N PRO A 9 -3.90 -4.73 0.51
CA PRO A 9 -3.82 -4.34 -0.89
C PRO A 9 -3.14 -2.97 -1.01
N TYR A 10 -1.89 -2.95 -1.45
CA TYR A 10 -1.11 -1.74 -1.72
C TYR A 10 -1.09 -1.43 -3.20
N TYR A 11 -1.01 -0.16 -3.54
CA TYR A 11 -0.65 0.32 -4.86
C TYR A 11 0.49 1.33 -4.77
N ALA A 12 1.16 1.58 -5.88
CA ALA A 12 2.07 2.71 -6.06
C ALA A 12 2.11 3.10 -7.53
N ILE A 13 2.18 4.40 -7.81
CA ILE A 13 2.20 4.92 -9.17
C ILE A 13 3.46 4.45 -9.88
N TYR A 14 3.29 3.81 -11.04
CA TYR A 14 4.36 3.29 -11.88
C TYR A 14 4.95 4.39 -12.74
N ASN A 15 6.26 4.53 -12.74
CA ASN A 15 6.99 5.44 -13.60
C ASN A 15 8.03 4.67 -14.40
N GLU A 16 7.99 4.81 -15.71
CA GLU A 16 9.04 4.33 -16.59
C GLU A 16 10.24 5.30 -16.54
N ASN A 17 11.41 4.77 -16.29
CA ASN A 17 12.64 5.55 -16.27
C ASN A 17 13.76 4.78 -17.00
N GLY A 18 13.74 4.87 -18.34
CA GLY A 18 14.81 4.30 -19.18
C GLY A 18 15.04 2.80 -19.00
N GLY A 19 13.96 2.00 -18.91
CA GLY A 19 14.04 0.56 -18.72
C GLY A 19 14.22 0.12 -17.26
N ASN A 20 14.18 1.06 -16.31
CA ASN A 20 14.17 0.78 -14.88
C ASN A 20 12.85 1.30 -14.28
N PRO A 21 11.85 0.46 -14.09
CA PRO A 21 10.59 0.87 -13.48
C PRO A 21 10.83 1.36 -12.04
N THR A 22 10.19 2.48 -11.69
CA THR A 22 10.19 3.05 -10.36
C THR A 22 8.76 3.30 -9.91
N TYR A 23 8.56 3.43 -8.61
CA TYR A 23 7.24 3.63 -8.04
C TYR A 23 7.24 4.84 -7.10
N ALA A 24 6.11 5.54 -7.04
CA ALA A 24 5.90 6.70 -6.19
C ALA A 24 4.49 6.70 -5.60
N GLU A 25 4.26 7.52 -4.58
CA GLU A 25 2.94 7.81 -4.01
C GLU A 25 2.13 6.56 -3.62
N GLY A 26 2.80 5.56 -3.06
CA GLY A 26 2.16 4.30 -2.71
C GLY A 26 1.36 4.36 -1.41
N SER A 27 0.18 3.72 -1.40
CA SER A 27 -0.71 3.63 -0.24
C SER A 27 -1.56 2.35 -0.28
N LEU A 28 -2.35 2.13 0.78
CA LEU A 28 -3.39 1.11 0.83
C LEU A 28 -4.61 1.54 0.01
N ILE A 29 -5.21 0.60 -0.74
CA ILE A 29 -6.45 0.85 -1.48
C ILE A 29 -7.66 0.82 -0.52
N GLY A 30 -7.68 -0.11 0.42
CA GLY A 30 -8.75 -0.37 1.37
C GLY A 30 -8.49 -1.68 2.10
N LYS A 31 -9.53 -2.32 2.64
CA LYS A 31 -9.41 -3.68 3.18
C LYS A 31 -9.91 -4.67 2.13
N ALA A 32 -9.02 -5.55 1.66
CA ALA A 32 -9.37 -6.55 0.66
C ALA A 32 -10.32 -7.61 1.23
N THR A 33 -11.38 -7.91 0.49
CA THR A 33 -12.29 -9.03 0.75
C THR A 33 -12.02 -10.19 -0.19
N GLU A 34 -11.65 -9.90 -1.45
CA GLU A 34 -11.34 -10.88 -2.47
C GLU A 34 -10.30 -10.35 -3.45
N MET A 35 -9.51 -11.24 -4.02
CA MET A 35 -8.58 -10.96 -5.11
C MET A 35 -8.51 -12.16 -6.04
N THR A 36 -8.76 -11.93 -7.31
CA THR A 36 -8.64 -12.92 -8.38
C THR A 36 -7.69 -12.41 -9.44
N LEU A 37 -6.76 -13.22 -9.85
CA LEU A 37 -5.85 -12.97 -10.96
C LEU A 37 -6.07 -14.03 -12.02
N GLU A 38 -6.61 -13.63 -13.16
CA GLU A 38 -6.78 -14.46 -14.34
C GLU A 38 -5.67 -14.13 -15.32
N LEU A 39 -4.90 -15.15 -15.72
CA LEU A 39 -3.78 -14.98 -16.64
C LEU A 39 -4.19 -15.40 -18.03
N GLU A 40 -3.86 -14.56 -19.01
CA GLU A 40 -3.99 -14.87 -20.42
C GLU A 40 -2.64 -15.39 -20.92
N GLY A 41 -2.60 -16.67 -21.32
CA GLY A 41 -1.49 -17.23 -22.07
C GLY A 41 -1.57 -16.79 -23.53
N ALA A 42 -0.45 -16.61 -24.18
CA ALA A 42 -0.43 -16.64 -25.65
C ALA A 42 -1.01 -17.99 -26.10
N ASP A 43 -1.79 -18.00 -27.19
CA ASP A 43 -2.22 -19.26 -27.81
C ASP A 43 -1.00 -20.17 -27.93
N ALA A 44 -1.08 -21.34 -27.29
CA ALA A 44 0.06 -22.26 -27.24
C ALA A 44 0.47 -22.61 -28.67
N ASN A 45 1.60 -22.06 -29.10
CA ASN A 45 2.19 -22.43 -30.37
C ASN A 45 2.85 -23.81 -30.20
N VAL A 46 2.15 -24.84 -30.65
CA VAL A 46 2.61 -26.24 -30.51
C VAL A 46 3.29 -26.68 -31.79
N LEU A 47 4.57 -26.98 -31.70
CA LEU A 47 5.30 -27.67 -32.76
C LEU A 47 4.98 -29.17 -32.72
N TYR A 48 4.47 -29.69 -33.80
CA TYR A 48 4.24 -31.12 -33.98
C TYR A 48 5.42 -31.76 -34.74
N ALA A 49 5.99 -32.84 -34.19
CA ALA A 49 6.98 -33.66 -34.82
C ALA A 49 6.65 -35.15 -34.57
N ASP A 50 6.92 -36.02 -35.53
CA ASP A 50 6.65 -37.48 -35.49
C ASP A 50 5.20 -37.83 -35.10
N ASN A 51 4.22 -37.06 -35.62
CA ASN A 51 2.76 -37.21 -35.38
C ASN A 51 2.31 -36.94 -33.93
N GLY A 52 3.12 -36.21 -33.14
CA GLY A 52 2.80 -35.79 -31.78
C GLY A 52 3.25 -34.37 -31.46
N PRO A 53 2.71 -33.75 -30.37
CA PRO A 53 3.21 -32.47 -29.91
C PRO A 53 4.65 -32.64 -29.37
N ALA A 54 5.60 -31.90 -29.95
CA ALA A 54 7.02 -31.96 -29.61
C ALA A 54 7.47 -30.81 -28.71
N GLU A 55 7.00 -29.58 -28.99
CA GLU A 55 7.30 -28.40 -28.19
C GLU A 55 6.08 -27.50 -28.11
N SER A 56 5.96 -26.78 -27.01
CA SER A 56 4.90 -25.80 -26.80
C SER A 56 5.49 -24.52 -26.22
N ASP A 57 5.21 -23.39 -26.84
CA ASP A 57 5.53 -22.06 -26.30
C ASP A 57 4.26 -21.46 -25.70
N ASN A 58 4.29 -21.25 -24.37
CA ASN A 58 3.19 -20.68 -23.61
C ASN A 58 3.71 -19.52 -22.77
N GLN A 59 3.91 -18.38 -23.42
CA GLN A 59 4.37 -17.17 -22.74
C GLN A 59 3.20 -16.37 -22.17
N PHE A 60 3.46 -15.59 -21.11
CA PHE A 60 2.50 -14.63 -20.56
C PHE A 60 2.14 -13.59 -21.65
N ALA A 61 0.86 -13.45 -21.94
CA ALA A 61 0.36 -12.45 -22.90
C ALA A 61 -0.26 -11.24 -22.18
N GLY A 62 -0.95 -11.48 -21.07
CA GLY A 62 -1.64 -10.49 -20.29
C GLY A 62 -2.38 -11.13 -19.12
N GLY A 63 -3.20 -10.37 -18.45
CA GLY A 63 -4.06 -10.88 -17.39
C GLY A 63 -5.02 -9.82 -16.87
N THR A 64 -6.01 -10.28 -16.14
CA THR A 64 -6.99 -9.44 -15.46
C THR A 64 -6.90 -9.66 -13.97
N LEU A 65 -6.69 -8.59 -13.23
CA LEU A 65 -6.79 -8.53 -11.77
C LEU A 65 -8.17 -8.02 -11.41
N THR A 66 -8.90 -8.78 -10.59
CA THR A 66 -10.12 -8.32 -9.93
C THR A 66 -9.87 -8.27 -8.43
N ILE A 67 -10.14 -7.13 -7.82
CA ILE A 67 -10.02 -6.94 -6.37
C ILE A 67 -11.31 -6.35 -5.82
N SER A 68 -11.82 -6.97 -4.74
CA SER A 68 -12.95 -6.46 -3.98
C SER A 68 -12.46 -5.94 -2.63
N THR A 69 -12.98 -4.77 -2.23
CA THR A 69 -12.65 -4.13 -0.95
C THR A 69 -13.92 -3.82 -0.16
N ASP A 70 -13.78 -3.69 1.17
CA ASP A 70 -14.88 -3.27 2.05
C ASP A 70 -15.34 -1.85 1.76
N ASP A 71 -14.40 -0.99 1.41
CA ASP A 71 -14.64 0.38 0.98
C ASP A 71 -13.49 0.82 0.06
N LEU A 72 -13.79 1.73 -0.85
CA LEU A 72 -12.80 2.36 -1.72
C LEU A 72 -12.52 3.76 -1.21
N LEU A 73 -11.37 3.92 -0.57
CA LEU A 73 -10.96 5.20 -0.01
C LEU A 73 -10.83 6.26 -1.12
N PRO A 74 -11.29 7.51 -0.92
CA PRO A 74 -11.27 8.54 -1.95
C PRO A 74 -9.87 8.84 -2.50
N ASP A 75 -8.87 9.02 -1.64
CA ASP A 75 -7.51 9.36 -2.08
C ASP A 75 -6.86 8.27 -2.94
N PRO A 76 -6.86 6.97 -2.55
CA PRO A 76 -6.43 5.89 -3.44
C PRO A 76 -7.21 5.85 -4.75
N MET A 77 -8.53 6.07 -4.74
CA MET A 77 -9.35 6.06 -5.93
C MET A 77 -8.93 7.17 -6.91
N LEU A 78 -8.72 8.40 -6.41
CA LEU A 78 -8.23 9.50 -7.21
C LEU A 78 -6.87 9.17 -7.84
N ALA A 79 -5.96 8.59 -7.06
CA ALA A 79 -4.61 8.28 -7.52
C ALA A 79 -4.59 7.16 -8.56
N ILE A 80 -5.26 6.02 -8.33
CA ILE A 80 -5.22 4.86 -9.24
C ILE A 80 -6.00 5.06 -10.53
N LEU A 81 -7.02 5.95 -10.52
CA LEU A 81 -7.85 6.25 -11.69
C LEU A 81 -7.47 7.57 -12.37
N GLY A 82 -6.50 8.32 -11.82
CA GLY A 82 -6.10 9.62 -12.38
C GLY A 82 -7.22 10.65 -12.35
N LEU A 83 -8.11 10.58 -11.34
CA LEU A 83 -9.25 11.47 -11.19
C LEU A 83 -8.87 12.72 -10.39
N LYS A 84 -9.68 13.75 -10.54
CA LYS A 84 -9.55 15.00 -9.79
C LYS A 84 -10.74 15.19 -8.87
N ALA A 85 -10.50 15.76 -7.70
CA ALA A 85 -11.56 16.22 -6.82
C ALA A 85 -11.74 17.73 -7.02
N GLU A 86 -12.94 18.15 -7.41
CA GLU A 86 -13.30 19.54 -7.60
C GLU A 86 -14.30 20.00 -6.54
N GLU A 87 -14.15 21.23 -6.08
CA GLU A 87 -15.14 21.86 -5.18
C GLU A 87 -16.19 22.51 -6.06
N MET A 88 -17.44 22.10 -5.88
CA MET A 88 -18.57 22.71 -6.59
C MET A 88 -19.37 23.51 -5.56
N ASP A 89 -19.41 24.82 -5.75
CA ASP A 89 -20.23 25.71 -4.94
C ASP A 89 -21.71 25.52 -5.32
N LEU A 90 -22.48 25.00 -4.40
CA LEU A 90 -23.93 24.86 -4.51
C LEU A 90 -24.57 26.09 -3.86
N ASP A 91 -24.66 27.21 -4.62
CA ASP A 91 -25.40 28.43 -4.30
C ASP A 91 -25.48 28.80 -2.80
N GLY A 92 -24.37 29.25 -2.23
CA GLY A 92 -24.35 30.12 -1.04
C GLY A 92 -24.87 29.57 0.30
N ALA A 93 -25.17 28.27 0.40
CA ALA A 93 -25.83 27.72 1.60
C ALA A 93 -24.93 26.86 2.50
N ALA A 94 -23.76 26.40 2.03
CA ALA A 94 -22.88 25.54 2.81
C ALA A 94 -21.60 26.26 3.22
N THR A 95 -21.24 26.18 4.49
CA THR A 95 -19.95 26.67 5.02
C THR A 95 -18.75 25.85 4.52
N THR A 96 -19.01 24.73 3.82
CA THR A 96 -17.99 23.86 3.22
C THR A 96 -18.57 23.31 1.92
N ALA A 97 -17.98 23.67 0.78
CA ALA A 97 -18.38 23.13 -0.50
C ALA A 97 -18.08 21.62 -0.57
N PRO A 98 -19.00 20.78 -1.07
CA PRO A 98 -18.74 19.37 -1.25
C PRO A 98 -17.70 19.15 -2.34
N LYS A 99 -16.80 18.18 -2.13
CA LYS A 99 -15.86 17.75 -3.16
C LYS A 99 -16.52 16.71 -4.06
N TRP A 100 -16.43 16.93 -5.36
CA TRP A 100 -16.93 16.02 -6.39
C TRP A 100 -15.77 15.33 -7.06
N ILE A 101 -15.88 14.04 -7.27
CA ILE A 101 -14.97 13.29 -8.10
C ILE A 101 -15.51 13.34 -9.52
N VAL A 102 -14.75 13.97 -10.42
CA VAL A 102 -15.18 14.22 -11.79
C VAL A 102 -14.54 13.20 -12.73
N TYR A 103 -15.36 12.58 -13.56
CA TYR A 103 -14.97 11.69 -14.64
C TYR A 103 -15.20 12.44 -15.95
N ASP A 104 -14.13 12.75 -16.67
CA ASP A 104 -14.16 13.51 -17.92
C ASP A 104 -13.22 12.90 -18.97
N ASP A 105 -13.21 13.48 -20.17
CA ASP A 105 -12.37 13.04 -21.28
C ASP A 105 -10.87 13.36 -21.10
N ASP A 106 -10.52 14.20 -20.11
CA ASP A 106 -9.14 14.54 -19.75
C ASP A 106 -8.56 13.55 -18.73
N GLN A 107 -9.35 12.56 -18.29
CA GLN A 107 -8.89 11.51 -17.37
C GLN A 107 -7.76 10.69 -17.97
N ALA A 108 -6.60 10.71 -17.34
CA ALA A 108 -5.45 9.90 -17.70
C ALA A 108 -5.20 8.84 -16.61
N ILE A 109 -5.69 7.63 -16.83
CA ILE A 109 -5.52 6.52 -15.87
C ILE A 109 -4.05 6.10 -15.86
N PRO A 110 -3.34 6.23 -14.72
CA PRO A 110 -1.92 5.87 -14.63
C PRO A 110 -1.72 4.35 -14.61
N TYR A 111 -0.52 3.93 -14.95
CA TYR A 111 -0.06 2.60 -14.58
C TYR A 111 0.35 2.59 -13.11
N VAL A 112 0.10 1.48 -12.43
CA VAL A 112 0.48 1.30 -11.03
C VAL A 112 1.10 -0.07 -10.80
N GLY A 113 1.96 -0.19 -9.80
CA GLY A 113 2.29 -1.46 -9.19
C GLY A 113 1.23 -1.81 -8.15
N PHE A 114 0.86 -3.07 -8.08
CA PHE A 114 -0.11 -3.57 -7.11
C PHE A 114 0.51 -4.68 -6.25
N GLY A 115 0.23 -4.70 -4.96
CA GLY A 115 0.70 -5.74 -4.05
C GLY A 115 -0.34 -6.16 -3.04
N GLY A 116 -0.32 -7.45 -2.65
CA GLY A 116 -1.20 -7.99 -1.63
C GLY A 116 -0.54 -9.11 -0.83
N VAL A 117 -0.97 -9.29 0.42
CA VAL A 117 -0.51 -10.36 1.30
C VAL A 117 -1.50 -11.51 1.30
N ILE A 118 -1.03 -12.68 0.93
CA ILE A 118 -1.80 -13.93 0.97
C ILE A 118 -1.41 -14.70 2.23
N LYS A 119 -2.40 -15.01 3.07
CA LYS A 119 -2.24 -15.89 4.21
C LYS A 119 -2.49 -17.33 3.78
N ALA A 120 -1.58 -18.23 4.12
CA ALA A 120 -1.67 -19.63 3.73
C ALA A 120 -1.28 -20.57 4.88
N LYS A 121 -1.69 -21.82 4.79
CA LYS A 121 -1.31 -22.90 5.70
C LYS A 121 -0.36 -23.87 5.02
N GLN A 122 0.81 -24.10 5.61
CA GLN A 122 1.81 -25.05 5.14
C GLN A 122 2.24 -25.96 6.29
N SER A 123 2.00 -27.27 6.13
CA SER A 123 2.36 -28.28 7.15
C SER A 123 1.92 -27.90 8.57
N GLY A 124 0.67 -27.44 8.73
CA GLY A 124 0.10 -27.02 10.02
C GLY A 124 0.48 -25.60 10.48
N ALA A 125 1.52 -24.99 9.93
CA ALA A 125 1.94 -23.64 10.29
C ALA A 125 1.32 -22.58 9.37
N THR A 126 0.96 -21.43 9.95
CA THR A 126 0.53 -20.26 9.18
C THR A 126 1.74 -19.59 8.54
N ARG A 127 1.61 -19.19 7.29
CA ARG A 127 2.61 -18.47 6.51
C ARG A 127 1.97 -17.33 5.74
N TRP A 128 2.76 -16.33 5.39
CA TRP A 128 2.35 -15.15 4.62
C TRP A 128 3.22 -15.03 3.38
N ILE A 129 2.59 -14.68 2.27
CA ILE A 129 3.22 -14.58 0.96
C ILE A 129 2.90 -13.19 0.43
N ALA A 130 3.94 -12.44 0.08
CA ALA A 130 3.80 -11.19 -0.64
C ALA A 130 3.66 -11.50 -2.15
N VAL A 131 2.64 -10.95 -2.78
CA VAL A 131 2.45 -10.99 -4.23
C VAL A 131 2.48 -9.56 -4.73
N VAL A 132 3.25 -9.28 -5.78
CA VAL A 132 3.35 -7.97 -6.42
C VAL A 132 3.18 -8.14 -7.92
N LEU A 133 2.26 -7.40 -8.49
CA LEU A 133 2.10 -7.19 -9.93
C LEU A 133 2.79 -5.88 -10.28
N THR A 134 3.75 -5.95 -11.19
CA THR A 134 4.67 -4.82 -11.42
C THR A 134 4.04 -3.68 -12.21
N LYS A 135 3.15 -3.98 -13.15
CA LYS A 135 2.49 -2.99 -13.98
C LYS A 135 1.05 -3.39 -14.24
N VAL A 136 0.11 -2.65 -13.67
CA VAL A 136 -1.33 -2.84 -13.89
C VAL A 136 -1.98 -1.51 -14.21
N GLN A 137 -3.11 -1.53 -14.90
CA GLN A 137 -3.92 -0.36 -15.17
C GLN A 137 -5.35 -0.65 -14.77
N PHE A 138 -5.88 0.13 -13.82
CA PHE A 138 -7.24 -0.03 -13.34
C PHE A 138 -8.25 0.53 -14.35
N ALA A 139 -9.43 -0.06 -14.38
CA ALA A 139 -10.57 0.47 -15.12
C ALA A 139 -11.49 1.27 -14.19
N ASN A 140 -12.24 2.21 -14.76
CA ASN A 140 -13.26 2.93 -13.99
C ASN A 140 -14.28 1.94 -13.40
N PRO A 141 -14.52 1.97 -12.08
CA PRO A 141 -15.48 1.07 -11.46
C PRO A 141 -16.91 1.46 -11.82
N GLY A 142 -17.76 0.45 -12.00
CA GLY A 142 -19.21 0.64 -12.07
C GLY A 142 -19.79 1.07 -10.72
N ILE A 143 -20.98 1.67 -10.76
CA ILE A 143 -21.73 2.00 -9.54
C ILE A 143 -22.83 0.96 -9.39
N SER A 144 -22.84 0.28 -8.25
CA SER A 144 -23.93 -0.62 -7.83
C SER A 144 -24.37 -0.23 -6.43
N ALA A 145 -25.69 -0.10 -6.25
CA ALA A 145 -26.27 0.19 -4.96
C ALA A 145 -27.60 -0.55 -4.84
N VAL A 146 -27.87 -1.12 -3.68
CA VAL A 146 -29.10 -1.83 -3.36
C VAL A 146 -29.82 -1.11 -2.22
N THR A 147 -31.14 -0.99 -2.32
CA THR A 147 -31.95 -0.39 -1.26
C THR A 147 -31.87 -1.25 0.01
N GLN A 148 -31.72 -0.59 1.17
CA GLN A 148 -31.76 -1.25 2.46
C GLN A 148 -33.12 -1.92 2.68
N GLY A 149 -33.09 -3.24 2.95
CA GLY A 149 -34.24 -4.03 3.40
C GLY A 149 -34.28 -4.15 4.93
N ASP A 150 -35.03 -5.14 5.42
CA ASP A 150 -35.11 -5.45 6.86
C ASP A 150 -33.77 -5.94 7.43
N THR A 151 -32.92 -6.51 6.59
CA THR A 151 -31.55 -6.92 6.91
C THR A 151 -30.56 -6.08 6.11
N ILE A 152 -29.40 -5.78 6.73
CA ILE A 152 -28.32 -5.06 6.05
C ILE A 152 -27.51 -6.07 5.21
N GLU A 153 -27.50 -5.86 3.90
CA GLU A 153 -26.63 -6.58 2.98
C GLU A 153 -25.43 -5.68 2.64
N TRP A 154 -24.24 -6.11 3.08
CA TRP A 154 -23.02 -5.36 2.83
C TRP A 154 -22.62 -5.44 1.35
N GLN A 155 -22.41 -4.28 0.73
CA GLN A 155 -21.94 -4.17 -0.64
C GLN A 155 -20.44 -3.90 -0.66
N THR A 156 -19.68 -4.76 -1.33
CA THR A 156 -18.25 -4.55 -1.58
C THR A 156 -18.04 -3.74 -2.86
N LYS A 157 -16.93 -3.03 -2.93
CA LYS A 157 -16.50 -2.32 -4.15
C LYS A 157 -15.51 -3.19 -4.91
N GLU A 158 -15.79 -3.38 -6.19
CA GLU A 158 -14.95 -4.15 -7.09
C GLU A 158 -14.18 -3.23 -8.04
N LEU A 159 -12.90 -3.51 -8.19
CA LEU A 159 -11.99 -2.87 -9.13
C LEU A 159 -11.40 -3.94 -10.03
N THR A 160 -11.40 -3.69 -11.32
CA THR A 160 -10.72 -4.52 -12.31
C THR A 160 -9.50 -3.78 -12.86
N ALA A 161 -8.43 -4.52 -13.16
CA ALA A 161 -7.24 -3.96 -13.77
C ALA A 161 -6.64 -4.93 -14.77
N THR A 162 -6.10 -4.38 -15.85
CA THR A 162 -5.30 -5.14 -16.82
C THR A 162 -3.88 -5.29 -16.31
N VAL A 163 -3.36 -6.52 -16.32
CA VAL A 163 -2.00 -6.85 -15.91
C VAL A 163 -1.10 -6.90 -17.14
N MET A 164 0.02 -6.22 -17.07
CA MET A 164 0.98 -6.10 -18.17
C MET A 164 2.40 -6.45 -17.70
N ARG A 165 3.29 -6.68 -18.66
CA ARG A 165 4.73 -6.73 -18.41
C ARG A 165 5.24 -5.34 -18.09
N ASP A 166 6.21 -5.24 -17.18
CA ASP A 166 6.91 -3.98 -16.95
C ASP A 166 7.93 -3.67 -18.06
N ASP A 167 8.47 -2.47 -18.03
CA ASP A 167 9.42 -1.97 -19.03
C ASP A 167 10.88 -2.31 -18.65
N SER A 168 11.09 -3.20 -17.68
CA SER A 168 12.44 -3.72 -17.36
C SER A 168 12.96 -4.64 -18.45
N THR A 169 14.27 -4.84 -18.47
CA THR A 169 14.92 -5.77 -19.43
C THR A 169 14.43 -7.23 -19.28
N LYS A 170 13.85 -7.58 -18.13
CA LYS A 170 13.29 -8.91 -17.86
C LYS A 170 11.80 -8.99 -18.15
N HIS A 171 11.14 -7.87 -18.40
CA HIS A 171 9.70 -7.79 -18.63
C HIS A 171 8.90 -8.50 -17.52
N THR A 172 9.24 -8.20 -16.27
CA THR A 172 8.61 -8.82 -15.12
C THR A 172 7.15 -8.38 -15.03
N TRP A 173 6.25 -9.30 -14.77
CA TRP A 173 4.82 -9.00 -14.60
C TRP A 173 4.30 -9.36 -13.21
N GLN A 174 4.93 -10.34 -12.55
CA GLN A 174 4.59 -10.76 -11.20
C GLN A 174 5.84 -11.13 -10.41
N MET A 175 5.85 -10.76 -9.15
CA MET A 175 6.79 -11.23 -8.15
C MET A 175 6.03 -11.87 -7.00
N GLN A 176 6.51 -13.00 -6.53
CA GLN A 176 5.95 -13.69 -5.37
C GLN A 176 7.08 -14.05 -4.41
N SER A 177 6.87 -13.74 -3.13
CA SER A 177 7.85 -14.12 -2.11
C SER A 177 7.78 -15.61 -1.75
N THR A 178 8.84 -16.14 -1.17
CA THR A 178 8.77 -17.37 -0.40
C THR A 178 7.89 -17.18 0.85
N PRO A 179 7.32 -18.26 1.43
CA PRO A 179 6.48 -18.16 2.60
C PRO A 179 7.22 -17.56 3.82
N MET A 180 6.70 -16.48 4.36
CA MET A 180 7.24 -15.74 5.51
C MET A 180 6.57 -16.15 6.82
N LYS A 181 7.19 -15.82 7.96
CA LYS A 181 6.69 -16.18 9.28
C LYS A 181 5.62 -15.23 9.82
N THR A 182 5.68 -13.95 9.44
CA THR A 182 4.75 -12.91 9.90
C THR A 182 4.12 -12.15 8.73
N GLU A 183 2.95 -11.58 8.97
CA GLU A 183 2.28 -10.69 8.02
C GLU A 183 3.09 -9.41 7.80
N ALA A 184 3.70 -8.89 8.87
CA ALA A 184 4.52 -7.69 8.81
C ALA A 184 5.74 -7.86 7.87
N ASP A 185 6.37 -9.04 7.86
CA ASP A 185 7.48 -9.32 6.92
C ASP A 185 7.00 -9.28 5.47
N ALA A 186 5.82 -9.86 5.21
CA ALA A 186 5.24 -9.88 3.87
C ALA A 186 4.80 -8.46 3.43
N GLU A 187 4.21 -7.69 4.33
CA GLU A 187 3.86 -6.29 4.08
C GLU A 187 5.11 -5.44 3.78
N ALA A 188 6.18 -5.59 4.58
CA ALA A 188 7.44 -4.89 4.35
C ALA A 188 8.08 -5.26 3.00
N ALA A 189 7.94 -6.52 2.57
CA ALA A 189 8.42 -6.95 1.26
C ALA A 189 7.67 -6.27 0.11
N ILE A 190 6.32 -6.13 0.22
CA ILE A 190 5.50 -5.39 -0.75
C ILE A 190 5.92 -3.92 -0.79
N LYS A 191 5.98 -3.26 0.36
CA LYS A 191 6.38 -1.86 0.46
C LYS A 191 7.75 -1.63 -0.17
N LYS A 192 8.71 -2.50 0.12
CA LYS A 192 10.05 -2.43 -0.49
C LYS A 192 10.01 -2.61 -2.00
N ALA A 193 9.22 -3.56 -2.51
CA ALA A 193 9.10 -3.81 -3.95
C ALA A 193 8.43 -2.65 -4.68
N LEU A 194 7.44 -1.99 -4.06
CA LEU A 194 6.71 -0.85 -4.59
C LEU A 194 7.31 0.52 -4.18
N GLY A 195 8.52 0.55 -3.62
CA GLY A 195 9.17 1.81 -3.22
C GLY A 195 8.37 2.64 -2.19
N ILE A 196 7.44 2.00 -1.48
CA ILE A 196 6.62 2.67 -0.46
C ILE A 196 7.49 2.86 0.78
N ALA A 197 7.79 4.10 1.09
CA ALA A 197 8.47 4.41 2.33
C ALA A 197 7.56 4.06 3.51
N ASP A 198 8.06 3.28 4.45
CA ASP A 198 7.45 3.28 5.76
C ASP A 198 7.60 4.69 6.31
N ASN A 199 6.49 5.37 6.56
CA ASN A 199 6.48 6.61 7.32
C ASN A 199 6.80 6.31 8.80
N ILE A 200 7.90 5.60 9.04
CA ILE A 200 8.52 5.58 10.35
C ILE A 200 9.19 6.94 10.44
N PRO A 201 8.70 7.86 11.27
CA PRO A 201 9.37 9.13 11.42
C PRO A 201 10.81 8.83 11.81
N THR A 202 11.74 9.24 10.97
CA THR A 202 13.16 9.12 11.30
C THR A 202 13.36 9.87 12.62
N LEU A 203 13.76 9.14 13.68
CA LEU A 203 14.05 9.75 14.95
C LEU A 203 15.07 10.85 14.69
N GLY A 204 14.65 12.10 14.82
CA GLY A 204 15.56 13.23 14.72
C GLY A 204 16.62 13.14 15.82
N VAL A 205 17.83 13.53 15.51
CA VAL A 205 18.87 13.63 16.55
C VAL A 205 18.53 14.83 17.43
N LEU A 206 18.23 14.53 18.71
CA LEU A 206 18.04 15.57 19.71
C LEU A 206 19.40 15.93 20.31
N THR A 207 19.72 17.20 20.30
CA THR A 207 20.87 17.74 21.05
C THR A 207 20.34 18.31 22.36
N VAL A 208 20.85 17.79 23.46
CA VAL A 208 20.53 18.27 24.82
C VAL A 208 21.73 19.00 25.38
N SER A 209 21.50 20.22 25.83
CA SER A 209 22.52 21.02 26.53
C SER A 209 22.00 21.47 27.89
N SER A 210 22.88 21.56 28.86
CA SER A 210 22.60 22.10 30.20
C SER A 210 23.34 23.38 30.46
N ALA A 211 22.72 24.33 31.14
CA ALA A 211 23.30 25.58 31.61
C ALA A 211 22.79 25.88 33.03
N GLU A 212 23.40 26.82 33.70
CA GLU A 212 22.90 27.32 34.99
C GLU A 212 21.45 27.81 34.86
N GLY A 213 20.64 27.46 35.84
CA GLY A 213 19.30 28.02 36.01
C GLY A 213 19.31 29.47 36.44
N THR A 214 18.14 30.03 36.66
CA THR A 214 17.95 31.40 37.11
C THR A 214 18.17 31.58 38.63
N GLU A 215 18.08 30.49 39.38
CA GLU A 215 18.25 30.48 40.82
C GLU A 215 19.35 29.50 41.26
N THR A 216 19.89 29.71 42.45
CA THR A 216 20.96 28.86 42.99
C THR A 216 20.49 27.40 43.15
N GLY A 217 21.16 26.47 42.50
CA GLY A 217 20.85 25.05 42.54
C GLY A 217 19.93 24.59 41.39
N GLU A 218 19.53 25.45 40.52
CA GLU A 218 18.77 25.10 39.30
C GLU A 218 19.66 24.82 38.10
N THR A 219 19.19 23.93 37.25
CA THR A 219 19.82 23.63 35.95
C THR A 219 18.77 23.79 34.85
N ARG A 220 19.10 24.58 33.86
CA ARG A 220 18.25 24.72 32.66
C ARG A 220 18.68 23.72 31.59
N ILE A 221 17.74 22.93 31.13
CA ILE A 221 17.95 21.99 30.02
C ILE A 221 17.33 22.55 28.74
N THR A 222 18.11 22.60 27.69
CA THR A 222 17.66 23.01 26.36
C THR A 222 17.74 21.84 25.41
N VAL A 223 16.63 21.55 24.70
CA VAL A 223 16.54 20.49 23.70
C VAL A 223 16.39 21.11 22.31
N THR A 224 17.21 20.69 21.38
CA THR A 224 17.20 21.15 19.99
C THR A 224 17.01 19.97 19.05
N PRO A 225 16.09 20.05 18.06
CA PRO A 225 15.19 21.17 17.78
C PRO A 225 14.10 21.35 18.84
N PRO A 226 13.49 22.53 18.98
CA PRO A 226 12.40 22.75 19.92
C PRO A 226 11.17 21.90 19.49
N LYS A 227 10.34 21.56 20.48
CA LYS A 227 9.09 20.81 20.22
C LYS A 227 8.20 21.58 19.23
N SER A 228 7.51 20.83 18.34
CA SER A 228 6.55 21.37 17.39
C SER A 228 5.15 20.82 17.65
N GLY A 229 4.13 21.63 17.48
CA GLY A 229 2.73 21.26 17.65
C GLY A 229 2.41 20.78 19.06
N SER A 230 1.65 19.68 19.17
CA SER A 230 1.25 19.06 20.45
C SER A 230 2.31 18.10 21.01
N ASN A 231 3.46 17.96 20.37
CA ASN A 231 4.51 17.08 20.83
C ASN A 231 5.13 17.60 22.14
N HIS A 232 5.61 16.71 22.98
CA HIS A 232 6.35 17.02 24.21
C HIS A 232 7.55 16.09 24.34
N TYR A 233 8.58 16.56 25.02
CA TYR A 233 9.72 15.74 25.40
C TYR A 233 9.44 15.12 26.75
N VAL A 234 9.86 13.88 26.92
CA VAL A 234 9.89 13.20 28.20
C VAL A 234 11.34 12.93 28.58
N TYR A 235 11.66 12.95 29.85
CA TYR A 235 12.99 12.68 30.32
C TYR A 235 13.00 11.70 31.50
N LYS A 236 14.12 11.06 31.72
CA LYS A 236 14.35 10.19 32.87
C LYS A 236 15.74 10.45 33.41
N THR A 237 15.85 10.49 34.73
CA THR A 237 17.14 10.69 35.42
C THR A 237 17.45 9.49 36.29
N GLY A 238 18.72 9.13 36.38
CA GLY A 238 19.20 8.04 37.23
C GLY A 238 20.68 7.77 37.02
N ALA A 239 21.30 6.98 37.87
CA ALA A 239 22.69 6.56 37.72
C ALA A 239 22.86 5.69 36.42
N THR A 240 21.84 4.95 36.09
CA THR A 240 21.72 4.17 34.85
C THR A 240 20.31 4.36 34.34
N VAL A 241 20.14 4.72 33.06
CA VAL A 241 18.86 4.93 32.41
C VAL A 241 18.79 4.05 31.17
N ASP A 242 17.85 3.11 31.16
CA ASP A 242 17.56 2.34 29.96
C ASP A 242 16.78 3.20 28.97
N LEU A 243 17.27 3.25 27.74
CA LEU A 243 16.60 3.93 26.65
C LEU A 243 15.37 3.14 26.19
N PRO A 244 14.32 3.81 25.66
CA PRO A 244 13.21 3.12 25.02
C PRO A 244 13.72 2.21 23.90
N ALA A 245 13.07 1.06 23.71
CA ALA A 245 13.48 0.04 22.74
C ALA A 245 13.42 0.53 21.27
N GLY A 246 12.76 1.66 20.99
CA GLY A 246 12.65 2.28 19.68
C GLY A 246 11.39 3.11 19.52
N TYR A 247 11.07 3.46 18.26
CA TYR A 247 9.86 4.18 17.93
C TYR A 247 8.60 3.38 18.38
N GLY A 248 7.64 4.10 18.99
CA GLY A 248 6.40 3.52 19.52
C GLY A 248 6.55 2.80 20.88
N ALA A 249 7.73 2.83 21.50
CA ALA A 249 7.88 2.33 22.85
C ALA A 249 7.04 3.14 23.85
N ASP A 250 6.39 2.44 24.77
CA ASP A 250 5.60 3.08 25.82
C ASP A 250 6.50 3.78 26.83
N VAL A 251 6.32 5.10 26.96
CA VAL A 251 7.01 5.98 27.89
C VAL A 251 6.04 6.61 28.91
N SER A 252 4.83 6.06 29.03
CA SER A 252 3.82 6.56 29.96
C SER A 252 4.18 6.30 31.43
N SER A 253 5.06 5.35 31.70
CA SER A 253 5.47 4.98 33.05
C SER A 253 6.98 5.18 33.24
N GLY A 254 7.36 5.86 34.32
CA GLY A 254 8.76 6.07 34.71
C GLY A 254 9.52 7.14 33.90
N TRP A 255 8.83 7.94 33.11
CA TRP A 255 9.32 9.12 32.41
C TRP A 255 8.53 10.35 32.88
N THR A 256 9.17 11.51 32.88
CA THR A 256 8.57 12.79 33.30
C THR A 256 8.46 13.71 32.11
#